data_f72df575b9ac75667bec629d429c7fb0
#
_entry.id   f72df575b9ac75667bec629d429c7fb0
#
_cell.length_a   1.000
_cell.length_b   1.000
_cell.length_c   1.000
_cell.angle_alpha   90.00
_cell.angle_beta   90.00
_cell.angle_gamma   90.00
#
_symmetry.space_group_name_H-M   'P 1'
#
loop_
_entity.id
_entity.type
_entity.pdbx_description
1 polymer ?
#
loop_
_entity_poly.entity_id
_entity_poly.type
_entity_poly.pdbx_seq_one_letter_code
_entity_poly.pdbx_strand_id
1 'polypeptide(L)'
;MSAEIEQVPGFLFFDHVAVSVKAGELEPQVNAYKAMGFKELHREEVYGGDQVREVLLQVGDGPNLIQLLEPLTPESPVAKQLEKNGGRGGLAHVAFRVTDIAKAFDYLKANGFKVIDAAPRKGSRGTTVFFVHPKTTETAAFGYLFEVVQEGAHV
;
A
#
# COMPACT_ATOMS: atom_id res chain seq x y z
N MET A 1 18.06 15.84 14.23
CA MET A 1 17.41 14.54 14.11
C MET A 1 16.24 14.58 13.16
N SER A 2 15.17 15.21 13.61
CA SER A 2 13.97 15.26 12.78
C SER A 2 14.21 15.95 11.43
N ALA A 3 15.05 17.00 11.41
CA ALA A 3 15.34 17.70 10.16
C ALA A 3 15.96 16.78 9.11
N GLU A 4 16.84 15.90 9.53
CA GLU A 4 17.47 14.95 8.60
C GLU A 4 16.46 13.92 8.10
N ILE A 5 15.61 13.43 8.99
CA ILE A 5 14.58 12.48 8.62
C ILE A 5 13.58 13.10 7.65
N GLU A 6 13.26 14.37 7.85
CA GLU A 6 12.32 15.08 6.99
C GLU A 6 12.88 15.41 5.61
N GLN A 7 14.19 15.59 5.50
CA GLN A 7 14.80 16.02 4.26
C GLN A 7 14.99 14.90 3.25
N VAL A 8 15.25 13.67 3.70
CA VAL A 8 15.71 12.63 2.79
C VAL A 8 15.13 11.29 3.21
N PRO A 9 14.25 10.74 2.45
CA PRO A 9 13.39 11.27 1.39
C PRO A 9 12.09 11.86 1.90
N GLY A 10 12.03 12.23 3.16
CA GLY A 10 10.87 12.87 3.75
C GLY A 10 9.84 11.93 4.33
N PHE A 11 10.27 10.76 4.81
CA PHE A 11 9.35 9.81 5.44
C PHE A 11 8.81 10.36 6.75
N LEU A 12 7.51 10.22 6.95
CA LEU A 12 6.81 10.71 8.13
C LEU A 12 6.39 9.58 9.06
N PHE A 13 5.66 8.59 8.51
CA PHE A 13 5.16 7.46 9.28
C PHE A 13 4.65 6.41 8.30
N PHE A 14 4.40 5.18 8.76
CA PHE A 14 3.77 4.25 7.86
C PHE A 14 2.28 4.55 7.77
N ASP A 15 1.77 4.60 6.54
CA ASP A 15 0.39 4.98 6.26
C ASP A 15 -0.57 3.81 6.46
N HIS A 16 -0.25 2.70 5.83
CA HIS A 16 -1.11 1.52 5.96
C HIS A 16 -0.35 0.23 5.67
N VAL A 17 -0.93 -0.86 6.14
CA VAL A 17 -0.52 -2.22 5.79
C VAL A 17 -1.64 -2.80 4.96
N ALA A 18 -1.31 -3.32 3.78
CA ALA A 18 -2.29 -3.93 2.90
C ALA A 18 -2.25 -5.44 3.05
N VAL A 19 -3.42 -6.04 3.14
CA VAL A 19 -3.60 -7.47 3.32
C VAL A 19 -4.44 -8.00 2.18
N SER A 20 -3.93 -9.02 1.49
CA SER A 20 -4.67 -9.70 0.43
C SER A 20 -5.72 -10.62 1.04
N VAL A 21 -6.93 -10.56 0.50
CA VAL A 21 -8.07 -11.33 0.98
C VAL A 21 -8.60 -12.19 -0.18
N LYS A 22 -8.89 -13.45 0.09
CA LYS A 22 -9.45 -14.35 -0.92
C LYS A 22 -10.78 -13.80 -1.43
N ALA A 23 -11.05 -14.03 -2.71
CA ALA A 23 -12.33 -13.64 -3.32
C ALA A 23 -13.48 -14.24 -2.50
N GLY A 24 -14.44 -13.42 -2.16
CA GLY A 24 -15.60 -13.81 -1.36
C GLY A 24 -15.42 -13.73 0.14
N GLU A 25 -14.23 -13.37 0.63
CA GLU A 25 -13.98 -13.35 2.07
C GLU A 25 -13.82 -11.95 2.65
N LEU A 26 -14.03 -10.91 1.85
CA LEU A 26 -13.83 -9.54 2.33
C LEU A 26 -14.74 -9.18 3.50
N GLU A 27 -16.04 -9.41 3.37
CA GLU A 27 -16.97 -9.01 4.41
C GLU A 27 -16.75 -9.72 5.74
N PRO A 28 -16.54 -11.03 5.77
CA PRO A 28 -16.20 -11.69 7.03
C PRO A 28 -14.95 -11.10 7.69
N GLN A 29 -13.93 -10.75 6.91
CA GLN A 29 -12.73 -10.16 7.48
C GLN A 29 -12.98 -8.74 7.98
N VAL A 30 -13.71 -7.92 7.23
CA VAL A 30 -14.10 -6.59 7.69
C VAL A 30 -14.83 -6.68 9.02
N ASN A 31 -15.78 -7.61 9.11
CA ASN A 31 -16.56 -7.79 10.34
C ASN A 31 -15.67 -8.20 11.51
N ALA A 32 -14.68 -9.05 11.28
CA ALA A 32 -13.75 -9.46 12.33
C ALA A 32 -12.94 -8.26 12.86
N TYR A 33 -12.45 -7.40 11.96
CA TYR A 33 -11.75 -6.20 12.38
C TYR A 33 -12.66 -5.24 13.15
N LYS A 34 -13.89 -5.07 12.68
CA LYS A 34 -14.85 -4.21 13.37
C LYS A 34 -15.18 -4.74 14.77
N ALA A 35 -15.23 -6.06 14.91
CA ALA A 35 -15.48 -6.67 16.22
C ALA A 35 -14.36 -6.35 17.20
N MET A 36 -13.16 -6.09 16.73
CA MET A 36 -12.03 -5.67 17.56
C MET A 36 -12.02 -4.16 17.80
N GLY A 37 -12.94 -3.43 17.24
CA GLY A 37 -13.02 -1.98 17.43
C GLY A 37 -12.43 -1.13 16.32
N PHE A 38 -11.97 -1.76 15.23
CA PHE A 38 -11.46 -1.01 14.09
C PHE A 38 -12.60 -0.33 13.36
N LYS A 39 -12.36 0.84 12.80
CA LYS A 39 -13.40 1.64 12.12
C LYS A 39 -13.20 1.62 10.62
N GLU A 40 -14.25 1.31 9.89
CA GLU A 40 -14.20 1.38 8.43
C GLU A 40 -14.26 2.86 8.01
N LEU A 41 -13.22 3.34 7.32
CA LEU A 41 -13.15 4.72 6.86
C LEU A 41 -13.51 4.89 5.40
N HIS A 42 -13.23 3.88 4.58
CA HIS A 42 -13.34 4.02 3.14
C HIS A 42 -13.51 2.66 2.48
N ARG A 43 -14.24 2.63 1.39
CA ARG A 43 -14.48 1.41 0.62
C ARG A 43 -14.68 1.81 -0.82
N GLU A 44 -14.00 1.11 -1.72
CA GLU A 44 -14.21 1.36 -3.14
C GLU A 44 -13.85 0.14 -3.98
N GLU A 45 -14.37 0.12 -5.23
CA GLU A 45 -13.97 -0.87 -6.22
C GLU A 45 -13.11 -0.17 -7.25
N VAL A 46 -11.93 -0.71 -7.48
CA VAL A 46 -10.95 -0.16 -8.41
C VAL A 46 -10.92 -1.05 -9.65
N TYR A 47 -11.40 -0.52 -10.76
CA TYR A 47 -11.53 -1.31 -12.00
C TYR A 47 -10.35 -1.17 -12.94
N GLY A 48 -9.41 -0.27 -12.65
CA GLY A 48 -8.23 -0.10 -13.48
C GLY A 48 -7.25 -1.26 -13.36
N GLY A 49 -5.95 -0.94 -13.31
CA GLY A 49 -4.93 -1.97 -13.28
C GLY A 49 -5.01 -2.92 -12.10
N ASP A 50 -5.46 -2.44 -10.95
CA ASP A 50 -5.46 -3.25 -9.72
C ASP A 50 -6.62 -4.22 -9.64
N GLN A 51 -7.77 -3.84 -10.17
CA GLN A 51 -8.99 -4.67 -10.18
C GLN A 51 -9.27 -5.29 -8.82
N VAL A 52 -9.47 -4.44 -7.82
CA VAL A 52 -9.70 -4.86 -6.44
C VAL A 52 -10.90 -4.19 -5.82
N ARG A 53 -11.48 -4.85 -4.82
CA ARG A 53 -12.40 -4.25 -3.87
C ARG A 53 -11.58 -3.95 -2.63
N GLU A 54 -11.56 -2.69 -2.23
CA GLU A 54 -10.69 -2.23 -1.17
C GLU A 54 -11.51 -1.71 0.00
N VAL A 55 -11.07 -2.01 1.22
CA VAL A 55 -11.64 -1.45 2.44
C VAL A 55 -10.49 -0.94 3.30
N LEU A 56 -10.61 0.29 3.80
CA LEU A 56 -9.65 0.88 4.71
C LEU A 56 -10.22 0.95 6.11
N LEU A 57 -9.48 0.43 7.06
CA LEU A 57 -9.89 0.35 8.46
C LEU A 57 -8.90 1.13 9.30
N GLN A 58 -9.43 1.99 10.17
CA GLN A 58 -8.60 2.77 11.08
C GLN A 58 -8.30 1.98 12.34
N VAL A 59 -7.04 2.01 12.74
CA VAL A 59 -6.58 1.38 13.97
C VAL A 59 -6.62 2.41 15.08
N GLY A 60 -7.57 2.28 15.98
CA GLY A 60 -7.74 3.24 17.07
C GLY A 60 -8.03 4.65 16.53
N ASP A 61 -7.43 5.64 17.13
CA ASP A 61 -7.58 7.04 16.71
C ASP A 61 -6.33 7.58 16.00
N GLY A 62 -5.40 6.69 15.68
CA GLY A 62 -4.15 7.07 15.04
C GLY A 62 -4.25 7.21 13.54
N PRO A 63 -3.15 7.60 12.90
CA PRO A 63 -3.13 7.83 11.45
C PRO A 63 -2.93 6.56 10.64
N ASN A 64 -2.68 5.44 11.27
CA ASN A 64 -2.32 4.20 10.58
C ASN A 64 -3.54 3.40 10.21
N LEU A 65 -3.51 2.76 9.04
CA LEU A 65 -4.65 2.05 8.50
C LEU A 65 -4.28 0.61 8.15
N ILE A 66 -5.30 -0.25 8.15
CA ILE A 66 -5.22 -1.57 7.54
C ILE A 66 -6.05 -1.48 6.25
N GLN A 67 -5.46 -1.94 5.15
CA GLN A 67 -6.14 -1.97 3.87
C GLN A 67 -6.40 -3.42 3.47
N LEU A 68 -7.66 -3.77 3.25
CA LEU A 68 -8.00 -5.11 2.79
C LEU A 68 -8.24 -5.04 1.29
N LEU A 69 -7.63 -5.96 0.55
CA LEU A 69 -7.70 -6.00 -0.90
C LEU A 69 -8.23 -7.35 -1.37
N GLU A 70 -9.43 -7.35 -1.92
CA GLU A 70 -10.05 -8.55 -2.49
C GLU A 70 -10.02 -8.42 -4.01
N PRO A 71 -9.54 -9.43 -4.76
CA PRO A 71 -9.51 -9.31 -6.21
C PRO A 71 -10.92 -9.34 -6.79
N LEU A 72 -11.17 -8.47 -7.79
CA LEU A 72 -12.43 -8.46 -8.51
C LEU A 72 -12.44 -9.51 -9.61
N THR A 73 -11.27 -9.84 -10.18
CA THR A 73 -11.15 -10.78 -11.29
C THR A 73 -9.90 -11.64 -11.11
N PRO A 74 -9.81 -12.79 -11.79
CA PRO A 74 -8.59 -13.61 -11.75
C PRO A 74 -7.36 -12.90 -12.32
N GLU A 75 -7.55 -11.85 -13.12
CA GLU A 75 -6.44 -11.08 -13.70
C GLU A 75 -5.87 -10.04 -12.76
N SER A 76 -6.53 -9.79 -11.63
CA SER A 76 -6.03 -8.84 -10.64
C SER A 76 -4.64 -9.24 -10.15
N PRO A 77 -3.71 -8.28 -9.98
CA PRO A 77 -2.42 -8.58 -9.35
C PRO A 77 -2.56 -9.22 -7.96
N VAL A 78 -3.62 -8.88 -7.23
CA VAL A 78 -3.90 -9.48 -5.92
C VAL A 78 -4.28 -10.95 -6.08
N ALA A 79 -5.06 -11.29 -7.11
CA ALA A 79 -5.42 -12.68 -7.38
C ALA A 79 -4.16 -13.50 -7.68
N LYS A 80 -3.24 -12.93 -8.45
CA LYS A 80 -1.99 -13.62 -8.77
C LYS A 80 -1.10 -13.80 -7.55
N GLN A 81 -1.08 -12.81 -6.68
CA GLN A 81 -0.33 -12.90 -5.43
C GLN A 81 -0.90 -14.00 -4.53
N LEU A 82 -2.22 -14.07 -4.43
CA LEU A 82 -2.88 -15.12 -3.66
C LEU A 82 -2.53 -16.50 -4.22
N GLU A 83 -2.54 -16.65 -5.54
CA GLU A 83 -2.19 -17.90 -6.19
C GLU A 83 -0.77 -18.34 -5.84
N LYS A 84 0.18 -17.41 -5.93
CA LYS A 84 1.58 -17.68 -5.57
C LYS A 84 1.72 -18.07 -4.11
N ASN A 85 0.81 -17.61 -3.27
CA ASN A 85 0.86 -17.88 -1.84
C ASN A 85 0.00 -19.09 -1.45
N GLY A 86 -0.32 -19.95 -2.40
CA GLY A 86 -1.10 -21.17 -2.15
C GLY A 86 -2.55 -20.90 -1.84
N GLY A 87 -3.09 -19.79 -2.31
CA GLY A 87 -4.48 -19.41 -2.07
C GLY A 87 -4.70 -18.76 -0.72
N ARG A 88 -3.64 -18.50 0.03
CA ARG A 88 -3.75 -17.86 1.35
C ARG A 88 -3.57 -16.37 1.26
N GLY A 89 -4.38 -15.64 2.02
CA GLY A 89 -4.21 -14.22 2.17
C GLY A 89 -2.96 -13.89 2.98
N GLY A 90 -2.73 -12.64 3.23
CA GLY A 90 -1.60 -12.18 4.00
C GLY A 90 -1.07 -10.86 3.52
N LEU A 91 0.12 -10.51 3.97
CA LEU A 91 0.73 -9.22 3.67
C LEU A 91 0.90 -9.01 2.18
N ALA A 92 0.34 -7.91 1.66
CA ALA A 92 0.49 -7.52 0.26
C ALA A 92 1.57 -6.44 0.14
N HIS A 93 1.40 -5.34 0.87
CA HIS A 93 2.41 -4.27 0.88
C HIS A 93 2.31 -3.47 2.17
N VAL A 94 3.37 -2.68 2.42
CA VAL A 94 3.37 -1.70 3.49
C VAL A 94 3.63 -0.34 2.84
N ALA A 95 2.83 0.65 3.20
CA ALA A 95 2.91 1.98 2.61
C ALA A 95 3.45 2.99 3.62
N PHE A 96 4.34 3.84 3.14
CA PHE A 96 4.96 4.88 3.95
C PHE A 96 4.62 6.26 3.40
N ARG A 97 4.19 7.15 4.29
CA ARG A 97 3.84 8.52 3.93
C ARG A 97 5.07 9.38 3.80
N VAL A 98 5.13 10.19 2.74
CA VAL A 98 6.24 11.13 2.53
C VAL A 98 5.70 12.54 2.35
N THR A 99 6.61 13.53 2.53
CA THR A 99 6.26 14.94 2.35
C THR A 99 6.25 15.33 0.88
N ASP A 100 7.13 14.77 0.07
CA ASP A 100 7.30 15.14 -1.33
C ASP A 100 7.63 13.89 -2.13
N ILE A 101 6.63 13.35 -2.81
CA ILE A 101 6.78 12.07 -3.48
C ILE A 101 7.70 12.13 -4.69
N ALA A 102 7.75 13.28 -5.37
CA ALA A 102 8.66 13.44 -6.51
C ALA A 102 10.11 13.34 -6.05
N LYS A 103 10.44 14.01 -4.96
CA LYS A 103 11.78 13.96 -4.40
C LYS A 103 12.11 12.57 -3.88
N ALA A 104 11.17 11.91 -3.22
CA ALA A 104 11.36 10.55 -2.73
C ALA A 104 11.64 9.60 -3.89
N PHE A 105 10.88 9.73 -4.97
CA PHE A 105 11.03 8.90 -6.16
C PHE A 105 12.45 9.04 -6.74
N ASP A 106 12.87 10.28 -6.96
CA ASP A 106 14.20 10.54 -7.54
C ASP A 106 15.32 10.06 -6.63
N TYR A 107 15.16 10.30 -5.33
CA TYR A 107 16.16 9.89 -4.35
C TYR A 107 16.33 8.37 -4.30
N LEU A 108 15.22 7.65 -4.24
CA LEU A 108 15.29 6.20 -4.14
C LEU A 108 15.88 5.59 -5.42
N LYS A 109 15.47 6.08 -6.59
CA LYS A 109 16.07 5.62 -7.85
C LYS A 109 17.57 5.89 -7.89
N ALA A 110 17.98 7.08 -7.48
CA ALA A 110 19.39 7.45 -7.51
C ALA A 110 20.22 6.62 -6.54
N ASN A 111 19.60 6.05 -5.52
CA ASN A 111 20.29 5.26 -4.51
C ASN A 111 20.12 3.75 -4.69
N GLY A 112 19.76 3.31 -5.88
CA GLY A 112 19.76 1.89 -6.22
C GLY A 112 18.53 1.11 -5.83
N PHE A 113 17.46 1.77 -5.45
CA PHE A 113 16.20 1.09 -5.14
C PHE A 113 15.49 0.71 -6.43
N LYS A 114 14.91 -0.49 -6.45
CA LYS A 114 14.25 -1.03 -7.62
C LYS A 114 12.81 -0.52 -7.68
N VAL A 115 12.66 0.74 -8.10
CA VAL A 115 11.36 1.36 -8.24
C VAL A 115 10.64 0.76 -9.44
N ILE A 116 9.42 0.28 -9.23
CA ILE A 116 8.65 -0.41 -10.27
C ILE A 116 8.06 0.57 -11.27
N ASP A 117 7.51 1.67 -10.77
CA ASP A 117 6.80 2.63 -11.61
C ASP A 117 7.77 3.54 -12.35
N ALA A 118 7.38 3.95 -13.56
CA ALA A 118 8.17 4.92 -14.35
C ALA A 118 8.09 6.32 -13.75
N ALA A 119 7.01 6.61 -13.02
CA ALA A 119 6.78 7.89 -12.36
C ALA A 119 5.73 7.69 -11.29
N PRO A 120 5.65 8.58 -10.30
CA PRO A 120 4.55 8.54 -9.34
C PRO A 120 3.20 8.62 -10.07
N ARG A 121 2.22 7.89 -9.58
CA ARG A 121 0.90 7.77 -10.20
C ARG A 121 -0.20 7.90 -9.17
N LYS A 122 -1.43 8.05 -9.65
CA LYS A 122 -2.59 8.15 -8.76
C LYS A 122 -2.81 6.85 -8.00
N GLY A 123 -3.02 7.00 -6.70
CA GLY A 123 -3.46 5.92 -5.83
C GLY A 123 -4.91 6.12 -5.44
N SER A 124 -5.38 5.32 -4.47
CA SER A 124 -6.73 5.46 -3.96
C SER A 124 -6.84 6.71 -3.08
N ARG A 125 -8.07 7.12 -2.79
CA ARG A 125 -8.39 8.26 -1.92
C ARG A 125 -7.73 9.56 -2.35
N GLY A 126 -7.48 9.73 -3.65
CA GLY A 126 -6.82 10.93 -4.12
C GLY A 126 -5.35 11.05 -3.75
N THR A 127 -4.67 9.97 -3.44
CA THR A 127 -3.25 9.98 -3.13
C THR A 127 -2.40 9.89 -4.39
N THR A 128 -1.09 10.13 -4.24
CA THR A 128 -0.10 9.87 -5.28
C THR A 128 0.86 8.83 -4.72
N VAL A 129 1.20 7.82 -5.52
CA VAL A 129 1.95 6.67 -5.04
C VAL A 129 3.00 6.20 -6.03
N PHE A 130 3.99 5.44 -5.53
CA PHE A 130 4.82 4.58 -6.36
C PHE A 130 5.26 3.38 -5.51
N PHE A 131 5.75 2.34 -6.19
CA PHE A 131 6.12 1.11 -5.51
C PHE A 131 7.59 0.76 -5.73
N VAL A 132 8.19 0.16 -4.70
CA VAL A 132 9.52 -0.41 -4.77
C VAL A 132 9.37 -1.93 -4.71
N HIS A 133 10.11 -2.63 -5.58
CA HIS A 133 10.04 -4.08 -5.71
C HIS A 133 10.46 -4.78 -4.41
N PRO A 134 9.87 -5.96 -4.10
CA PRO A 134 10.28 -6.72 -2.91
C PRO A 134 11.76 -7.06 -2.86
N LYS A 135 12.43 -7.15 -4.00
CA LYS A 135 13.89 -7.35 -4.05
C LYS A 135 14.68 -6.08 -3.77
N THR A 136 14.06 -5.01 -3.55
CA THR A 136 14.43 -3.70 -3.04
C THR A 136 15.70 -3.07 -3.61
N THR A 137 16.88 -3.60 -3.30
CA THR A 137 18.18 -3.14 -3.83
C THR A 137 19.01 -4.35 -4.25
N GLU A 138 20.22 -4.10 -4.75
CA GLU A 138 21.13 -5.20 -5.14
C GLU A 138 21.59 -6.01 -3.93
N THR A 139 21.58 -5.42 -2.75
CA THR A 139 22.13 -6.07 -1.55
C THR A 139 21.10 -6.39 -0.49
N ALA A 140 19.88 -5.90 -0.60
CA ALA A 140 18.86 -6.08 0.43
C ALA A 140 17.49 -6.31 -0.19
N ALA A 141 16.83 -7.36 0.23
CA ALA A 141 15.45 -7.65 -0.19
C ALA A 141 14.55 -7.58 1.03
N PHE A 142 13.55 -6.68 0.99
CA PHE A 142 12.61 -6.55 2.10
C PHE A 142 11.62 -7.72 2.12
N GLY A 143 11.34 -8.30 0.95
CA GLY A 143 10.43 -9.44 0.87
C GLY A 143 8.97 -9.07 0.78
N TYR A 144 8.65 -7.79 0.75
CA TYR A 144 7.29 -7.33 0.54
C TYR A 144 7.32 -6.11 -0.39
N LEU A 145 6.19 -5.83 -0.99
CA LEU A 145 6.04 -4.67 -1.86
C LEU A 145 6.00 -3.41 -0.97
N PHE A 146 6.85 -2.45 -1.28
CA PHE A 146 7.00 -1.23 -0.49
C PHE A 146 6.33 -0.09 -1.24
N GLU A 147 5.33 0.51 -0.64
CA GLU A 147 4.61 1.63 -1.27
C GLU A 147 5.05 2.95 -0.64
N VAL A 148 5.22 3.97 -1.47
CA VAL A 148 5.47 5.34 -1.02
C VAL A 148 4.25 6.15 -1.40
N VAL A 149 3.71 6.93 -0.47
CA VAL A 149 2.45 7.62 -0.67
C VAL A 149 2.51 9.06 -0.17
N GLN A 150 1.94 9.97 -0.96
CA GLN A 150 1.74 11.35 -0.55
C GLN A 150 0.26 11.67 -0.62
N GLU A 151 -0.27 12.26 0.45
CA GLU A 151 -1.67 12.56 0.54
C GLU A 151 -2.04 13.84 -0.18
N GLY A 152 -3.20 13.77 -0.85
CA GLY A 152 -3.99 14.95 -1.12
C GLY A 152 -3.45 16.08 -1.96
N ALA A 153 -2.26 15.98 -2.51
CA ALA A 153 -1.66 17.10 -3.24
C ALA A 153 -2.40 17.41 -4.54
N HIS A 154 -3.21 16.48 -4.98
CA HIS A 154 -3.86 16.57 -6.28
C HIS A 154 -5.36 16.74 -6.17
N VAL A 155 -5.79 16.98 -5.02
CA VAL A 155 -7.22 17.14 -4.77
C VAL A 155 -7.76 18.37 -5.49
#